data_3c888ee4aeea6075fcbdf18dd8c57c51
#
_entry.id   3c888ee4aeea6075fcbdf18dd8c57c51
#
_cell.length_a   1.000
_cell.length_b   1.000
_cell.length_c   1.000
_cell.angle_alpha   90.00
_cell.angle_beta   90.00
_cell.angle_gamma   90.00
#
_symmetry.space_group_name_H-M   'P 1'
#
loop_
_entity.id
_entity.type
_entity.pdbx_description
1 polymer ?
#
loop_
_entity_poly.entity_id
_entity_poly.type
_entity_poly.pdbx_seq_one_letter_code
_entity_poly.pdbx_strand_id
1 'polypeptide(L)'
;MMKKSLCVILVFLALIIFAGCSKKELNYTVTEADGIKTYHNKNIPSDPNFKISPKELFTIHGFDENAVDTLRNFTFLRSTAVDSKGNIYILDQKKAEIKKFDKNGTFIKSFCKLGSGPGELQGGAALLCLNDTLGVKDASTSKFSKFTTDGEFIESFMVDGYNSPQFVTPVGTKYFINDHMAYSPLGNDIMLSFDLQIRDTKYRLIKSLKKDQGKDIGANTIIHDYVHPFCIGKNNIYLAKISDNEYSIDVFDFNGKLLYKIKKDFRKIVITKEELKEFGDAQNLTHGVNENYEYKVNYKKAVNAMGMFEDKNGNLLVQIPQDRNENNKYDFIVDAFKDGVFINSFKMDIGRGFDFYNSSHQRFFIGNRIYYQNREDNYVKVFEY
;
A
#
# COMPACT_ATOMS: atom_id res chain seq x y z
N MET A 1 -0.26 -26.49 92.90
CA MET A 1 -0.86 -25.21 92.45
C MET A 1 -0.47 -25.00 91.04
N MET A 2 -1.35 -25.33 90.05
CA MET A 2 -1.06 -25.20 88.65
C MET A 2 -1.81 -23.95 88.12
N LYS A 3 -1.08 -23.00 87.58
CA LYS A 3 -1.64 -21.82 86.86
C LYS A 3 -1.97 -22.26 85.44
N LYS A 4 -3.23 -22.24 85.14
CA LYS A 4 -3.71 -22.41 83.75
C LYS A 4 -3.52 -21.09 82.96
N SER A 5 -2.65 -21.09 81.97
CA SER A 5 -2.47 -20.02 81.01
C SER A 5 -3.55 -20.12 79.91
N LEU A 6 -4.38 -19.09 79.84
CA LEU A 6 -5.44 -18.97 78.84
C LEU A 6 -4.81 -18.38 77.55
N CYS A 7 -4.59 -19.20 76.52
CA CYS A 7 -4.23 -18.71 75.16
C CYS A 7 -5.46 -18.14 74.49
N VAL A 8 -5.51 -16.82 74.32
CA VAL A 8 -6.48 -16.15 73.50
C VAL A 8 -5.97 -16.22 72.06
N ILE A 9 -6.63 -17.05 71.21
CA ILE A 9 -6.39 -17.10 69.80
C ILE A 9 -7.21 -15.94 69.19
N LEU A 10 -6.50 -14.87 68.79
CA LEU A 10 -7.05 -13.80 67.94
C LEU A 10 -7.15 -14.33 66.52
N VAL A 11 -8.35 -14.70 66.11
CA VAL A 11 -8.66 -15.00 64.69
C VAL A 11 -8.77 -13.64 63.99
N PHE A 12 -7.71 -13.23 63.34
CA PHE A 12 -7.78 -12.16 62.34
C PHE A 12 -8.58 -12.66 61.11
N LEU A 13 -9.84 -12.31 61.05
CA LEU A 13 -10.66 -12.46 59.83
C LEU A 13 -10.15 -11.44 58.84
N ALA A 14 -9.15 -11.78 58.02
CA ALA A 14 -8.78 -10.97 56.87
C ALA A 14 -9.92 -11.08 55.84
N LEU A 15 -10.78 -10.09 55.83
CA LEU A 15 -11.68 -9.84 54.69
C LEU A 15 -10.81 -9.49 53.49
N ILE A 16 -10.44 -10.50 52.71
CA ILE A 16 -9.91 -10.31 51.37
C ILE A 16 -11.10 -9.83 50.57
N ILE A 17 -11.21 -8.50 50.44
CA ILE A 17 -12.04 -7.87 49.40
C ILE A 17 -11.37 -8.26 48.08
N PHE A 18 -11.81 -9.32 47.48
CA PHE A 18 -11.61 -9.54 46.04
C PHE A 18 -12.30 -8.40 45.32
N ALA A 19 -11.63 -7.26 45.19
CA ALA A 19 -11.90 -6.36 44.11
C ALA A 19 -11.72 -7.22 42.86
N GLY A 20 -12.83 -7.66 42.31
CA GLY A 20 -12.88 -8.34 41.03
C GLY A 20 -12.39 -7.38 39.97
N CYS A 21 -11.09 -7.23 39.89
CA CYS A 21 -10.44 -6.73 38.69
C CYS A 21 -10.74 -7.80 37.64
N SER A 22 -11.85 -7.66 36.90
CA SER A 22 -12.06 -8.43 35.71
C SER A 22 -10.79 -8.20 34.88
N LYS A 23 -9.89 -9.18 34.84
CA LYS A 23 -8.76 -9.15 33.93
C LYS A 23 -9.38 -8.94 32.58
N LYS A 24 -9.33 -7.70 32.05
CA LYS A 24 -9.73 -7.40 30.69
C LYS A 24 -8.93 -8.37 29.83
N GLU A 25 -9.58 -9.36 29.26
CA GLU A 25 -8.88 -10.35 28.46
C GLU A 25 -8.15 -9.58 27.35
N LEU A 26 -6.82 -9.69 27.32
CA LEU A 26 -6.04 -9.00 26.31
C LEU A 26 -6.50 -9.50 24.94
N ASN A 27 -6.82 -8.58 24.07
CA ASN A 27 -7.24 -8.85 22.69
C ASN A 27 -6.06 -9.34 21.81
N TYR A 28 -4.87 -9.47 22.36
CA TYR A 28 -3.69 -10.03 21.72
C TYR A 28 -2.80 -10.78 22.71
N THR A 29 -1.90 -11.60 22.17
CA THR A 29 -0.79 -12.22 22.90
C THR A 29 0.52 -11.88 22.20
N VAL A 30 1.63 -11.93 22.93
CA VAL A 30 2.97 -11.70 22.36
C VAL A 30 3.80 -12.94 22.58
N THR A 31 4.41 -13.44 21.51
CA THR A 31 5.46 -14.45 21.56
C THR A 31 6.78 -13.84 21.11
N GLU A 32 7.89 -14.41 21.57
CA GLU A 32 9.23 -13.96 21.16
C GLU A 32 10.06 -15.16 20.74
N ALA A 33 10.69 -15.06 19.58
CA ALA A 33 11.63 -16.04 19.07
C ALA A 33 12.81 -15.30 18.41
N ASP A 34 14.04 -15.71 18.72
CA ASP A 34 15.27 -15.11 18.20
C ASP A 34 15.33 -13.57 18.40
N GLY A 35 14.79 -13.08 19.51
CA GLY A 35 14.71 -11.64 19.83
C GLY A 35 13.66 -10.86 19.01
N ILE A 36 12.84 -11.53 18.23
CA ILE A 36 11.77 -10.91 17.44
C ILE A 36 10.41 -11.18 18.08
N LYS A 37 9.71 -10.11 18.45
CA LYS A 37 8.35 -10.18 18.99
C LYS A 37 7.33 -10.41 17.86
N THR A 38 6.36 -11.26 18.14
CA THR A 38 5.17 -11.45 17.28
C THR A 38 3.92 -11.13 18.08
N TYR A 39 3.17 -10.14 17.62
CA TYR A 39 1.87 -9.77 18.17
C TYR A 39 0.79 -10.61 17.49
N HIS A 40 0.12 -11.47 18.25
CA HIS A 40 -0.99 -12.32 17.79
C HIS A 40 -2.31 -11.67 18.21
N ASN A 41 -2.93 -10.92 17.29
CA ASN A 41 -4.17 -10.20 17.54
C ASN A 41 -5.38 -11.08 17.31
N LYS A 42 -6.32 -11.05 18.26
CA LYS A 42 -7.67 -11.58 18.06
C LYS A 42 -8.51 -10.59 17.25
N ASN A 43 -9.66 -11.03 16.74
CA ASN A 43 -10.62 -10.16 16.05
C ASN A 43 -11.47 -9.33 17.05
N ILE A 44 -10.83 -8.84 18.11
CA ILE A 44 -11.45 -8.06 19.18
C ILE A 44 -10.76 -6.68 19.21
N PRO A 45 -11.48 -5.59 18.90
CA PRO A 45 -10.91 -4.24 18.91
C PRO A 45 -10.39 -3.83 20.29
N SER A 46 -9.22 -3.18 20.34
CA SER A 46 -8.75 -2.50 21.57
C SER A 46 -9.47 -1.18 21.81
N ASP A 47 -9.89 -0.50 20.73
CA ASP A 47 -10.73 0.69 20.74
C ASP A 47 -11.81 0.59 19.66
N PRO A 48 -13.01 0.08 19.96
CA PRO A 48 -14.10 -0.09 18.99
C PRO A 48 -14.66 1.24 18.46
N ASN A 49 -14.33 2.37 19.07
CA ASN A 49 -14.74 3.69 18.61
C ASN A 49 -13.75 4.35 17.64
N PHE A 50 -12.55 3.79 17.52
CA PHE A 50 -11.55 4.32 16.60
C PHE A 50 -12.04 4.20 15.16
N LYS A 51 -12.05 5.32 14.45
CA LYS A 51 -12.34 5.40 13.02
C LYS A 51 -11.73 6.65 12.43
N ILE A 52 -11.49 6.63 11.13
CA ILE A 52 -11.16 7.78 10.31
C ILE A 52 -12.37 8.11 9.46
N SER A 53 -12.82 9.35 9.48
CA SER A 53 -13.99 9.85 8.73
C SER A 53 -13.53 10.94 7.76
N PRO A 54 -13.09 10.58 6.55
CA PRO A 54 -12.59 11.54 5.58
C PRO A 54 -13.71 12.44 5.05
N LYS A 55 -13.38 13.70 4.81
CA LYS A 55 -14.25 14.67 4.14
C LYS A 55 -13.64 15.04 2.80
N GLU A 56 -14.42 14.89 1.72
CA GLU A 56 -14.00 15.33 0.40
C GLU A 56 -13.77 16.85 0.37
N LEU A 57 -12.61 17.26 -0.16
CA LEU A 57 -12.25 18.66 -0.37
C LEU A 57 -12.55 19.10 -1.80
N PHE A 58 -12.04 18.34 -2.78
CA PHE A 58 -12.22 18.62 -4.20
C PHE A 58 -11.82 17.40 -5.05
N THR A 59 -12.17 17.47 -6.33
CA THR A 59 -11.78 16.50 -7.36
C THR A 59 -11.10 17.22 -8.55
N ILE A 60 -9.96 16.68 -9.00
CA ILE A 60 -9.26 17.10 -10.21
C ILE A 60 -9.63 16.10 -11.30
N HIS A 61 -10.49 16.48 -12.24
CA HIS A 61 -10.87 15.66 -13.37
C HIS A 61 -9.85 15.78 -14.50
N GLY A 62 -9.63 14.68 -15.25
CA GLY A 62 -8.75 14.67 -16.41
C GLY A 62 -9.27 15.54 -17.57
N PHE A 63 -10.57 15.68 -17.67
CA PHE A 63 -11.21 16.58 -18.60
C PHE A 63 -12.18 17.49 -17.87
N ASP A 64 -12.12 18.77 -18.18
CA ASP A 64 -13.06 19.79 -17.70
C ASP A 64 -13.41 20.68 -18.87
N GLU A 65 -14.63 20.55 -19.37
CA GLU A 65 -15.15 21.31 -20.49
C GLU A 65 -15.28 22.82 -20.20
N ASN A 66 -15.40 23.18 -18.92
CA ASN A 66 -15.52 24.54 -18.48
C ASN A 66 -14.17 25.20 -18.15
N ALA A 67 -13.06 24.47 -18.34
CA ALA A 67 -11.75 25.00 -18.01
C ALA A 67 -11.36 26.13 -18.97
N VAL A 68 -11.02 27.29 -18.41
CA VAL A 68 -10.48 28.44 -19.17
C VAL A 68 -9.12 28.07 -19.79
N ASP A 69 -8.31 27.31 -19.06
CA ASP A 69 -7.03 26.81 -19.55
C ASP A 69 -7.10 25.29 -19.80
N THR A 70 -7.16 24.92 -21.07
CA THR A 70 -7.23 23.51 -21.50
C THR A 70 -5.93 22.76 -21.28
N LEU A 71 -4.81 23.44 -20.97
CA LEU A 71 -3.54 22.80 -20.59
C LEU A 71 -3.65 22.03 -19.28
N ARG A 72 -4.65 22.31 -18.44
CA ARG A 72 -4.92 21.53 -17.22
C ARG A 72 -5.37 20.10 -17.52
N ASN A 73 -5.95 19.84 -18.70
CA ASN A 73 -6.53 18.55 -19.03
C ASN A 73 -5.46 17.49 -19.26
N PHE A 74 -5.68 16.31 -18.71
CA PHE A 74 -4.85 15.13 -18.92
C PHE A 74 -5.68 13.96 -19.45
N THR A 75 -5.06 13.14 -20.30
CA THR A 75 -5.74 12.07 -21.03
C THR A 75 -5.56 10.70 -20.43
N PHE A 76 -4.45 10.46 -19.76
CA PHE A 76 -4.17 9.19 -19.11
C PHE A 76 -3.41 9.40 -17.81
N LEU A 77 -4.17 9.42 -16.72
CA LEU A 77 -3.64 9.50 -15.37
C LEU A 77 -2.81 8.26 -15.03
N ARG A 78 -1.49 8.39 -14.99
CA ARG A 78 -0.60 7.27 -14.67
C ARG A 78 -0.21 7.22 -13.21
N SER A 79 0.21 8.35 -12.66
CA SER A 79 0.75 8.45 -11.31
C SER A 79 0.56 9.86 -10.74
N THR A 80 0.44 9.95 -9.43
CA THR A 80 0.26 11.20 -8.69
C THR A 80 1.37 11.31 -7.64
N ALA A 81 1.94 12.50 -7.46
CA ALA A 81 2.87 12.83 -6.38
C ALA A 81 2.45 14.15 -5.71
N VAL A 82 2.94 14.37 -4.49
CA VAL A 82 2.64 15.59 -3.71
C VAL A 82 3.94 16.10 -3.09
N ASP A 83 4.18 17.41 -3.14
CA ASP A 83 5.34 18.04 -2.51
C ASP A 83 5.06 18.46 -1.06
N SER A 84 6.08 18.98 -0.36
CA SER A 84 5.96 19.41 1.03
C SER A 84 4.99 20.60 1.25
N LYS A 85 4.70 21.36 0.19
CA LYS A 85 3.74 22.48 0.20
C LYS A 85 2.30 22.02 -0.09
N GLY A 86 2.14 20.72 -0.42
CA GLY A 86 0.86 20.15 -0.79
C GLY A 86 0.48 20.35 -2.26
N ASN A 87 1.39 20.83 -3.12
CA ASN A 87 1.11 20.88 -4.55
C ASN A 87 1.04 19.46 -5.11
N ILE A 88 0.12 19.26 -6.04
CA ILE A 88 -0.23 17.96 -6.61
C ILE A 88 0.34 17.90 -8.03
N TYR A 89 1.05 16.82 -8.32
CA TYR A 89 1.63 16.54 -9.62
C TYR A 89 0.97 15.31 -10.22
N ILE A 90 0.49 15.43 -11.44
CA ILE A 90 -0.19 14.35 -12.18
C ILE A 90 0.62 14.04 -13.43
N LEU A 91 1.06 12.80 -13.57
CA LEU A 91 1.72 12.30 -14.76
C LEU A 91 0.69 11.83 -15.77
N ASP A 92 0.56 12.57 -16.88
CA ASP A 92 -0.16 12.15 -18.07
C ASP A 92 0.77 11.30 -18.95
N GLN A 93 0.62 9.97 -18.86
CA GLN A 93 1.51 9.06 -19.59
C GLN A 93 1.39 9.22 -21.10
N LYS A 94 0.18 9.46 -21.62
CA LYS A 94 -0.08 9.54 -23.07
C LYS A 94 0.55 10.78 -23.70
N LYS A 95 0.59 11.89 -22.97
CA LYS A 95 1.21 13.14 -23.42
C LYS A 95 2.67 13.26 -23.02
N ALA A 96 3.16 12.36 -22.12
CA ALA A 96 4.47 12.47 -21.49
C ALA A 96 4.67 13.81 -20.74
N GLU A 97 3.62 14.32 -20.11
CA GLU A 97 3.59 15.60 -19.41
C GLU A 97 3.29 15.41 -17.92
N ILE A 98 3.82 16.34 -17.11
CA ILE A 98 3.49 16.46 -15.69
C ILE A 98 2.64 17.73 -15.53
N LYS A 99 1.43 17.57 -14.97
CA LYS A 99 0.54 18.66 -14.60
C LYS A 99 0.72 19.02 -13.15
N LYS A 100 1.01 20.29 -12.85
CA LYS A 100 1.13 20.82 -11.48
C LYS A 100 -0.16 21.56 -11.10
N PHE A 101 -0.72 21.17 -9.96
CA PHE A 101 -1.85 21.86 -9.32
C PHE A 101 -1.42 22.34 -7.93
N ASP A 102 -2.03 23.40 -7.44
CA ASP A 102 -1.82 23.81 -6.06
C ASP A 102 -2.53 22.87 -5.06
N LYS A 103 -2.34 23.11 -3.77
CA LYS A 103 -2.95 22.34 -2.70
C LYS A 103 -4.49 22.39 -2.66
N ASN A 104 -5.12 23.26 -3.42
CA ASN A 104 -6.57 23.43 -3.53
C ASN A 104 -7.12 22.85 -4.85
N GLY A 105 -6.25 22.25 -5.69
CA GLY A 105 -6.65 21.69 -6.98
C GLY A 105 -6.68 22.69 -8.13
N THR A 106 -6.17 23.91 -7.93
CA THR A 106 -6.06 24.91 -9.01
C THR A 106 -4.86 24.58 -9.88
N PHE A 107 -5.05 24.52 -11.20
CA PHE A 107 -3.98 24.30 -12.16
C PHE A 107 -2.97 25.43 -12.14
N ILE A 108 -1.67 25.08 -12.12
CA ILE A 108 -0.56 26.05 -12.14
C ILE A 108 0.11 26.03 -13.53
N LYS A 109 0.59 24.87 -13.94
CA LYS A 109 1.31 24.69 -15.20
C LYS A 109 1.48 23.22 -15.59
N SER A 110 1.94 22.97 -16.82
CA SER A 110 2.48 21.67 -17.23
C SER A 110 3.95 21.82 -17.68
N PHE A 111 4.68 20.73 -17.60
CA PHE A 111 6.07 20.63 -18.02
C PHE A 111 6.40 19.21 -18.47
N CYS A 112 7.57 19.01 -19.04
CA CYS A 112 7.96 17.84 -19.83
C CYS A 112 7.19 17.74 -21.15
N LYS A 113 7.70 16.91 -22.02
CA LYS A 113 7.09 16.55 -23.30
C LYS A 113 7.63 15.21 -23.78
N LEU A 114 6.99 14.65 -24.77
CA LEU A 114 7.44 13.44 -25.44
C LEU A 114 8.78 13.67 -26.16
N GLY A 115 9.77 12.80 -25.88
CA GLY A 115 11.09 12.84 -26.52
C GLY A 115 12.15 12.11 -25.76
N SER A 116 13.41 12.17 -26.27
CA SER A 116 14.59 11.48 -25.72
C SER A 116 15.61 12.40 -25.09
N GLY A 117 15.45 13.72 -25.25
CA GLY A 117 16.39 14.74 -24.76
C GLY A 117 16.35 14.91 -23.24
N PRO A 118 17.23 15.79 -22.71
CA PRO A 118 17.21 16.19 -21.32
C PRO A 118 15.82 16.76 -20.95
N GLY A 119 15.21 16.21 -19.88
CA GLY A 119 13.89 16.65 -19.44
C GLY A 119 12.71 16.17 -20.27
N GLU A 120 12.94 15.37 -21.33
CA GLU A 120 11.92 14.73 -22.13
C GLU A 120 11.65 13.29 -21.64
N LEU A 121 10.42 12.80 -21.84
CA LEU A 121 9.95 11.48 -21.40
C LEU A 121 9.47 10.66 -22.60
N GLN A 122 9.70 9.35 -22.61
CA GLN A 122 9.18 8.44 -23.64
C GLN A 122 7.96 7.62 -23.18
N GLY A 123 7.43 7.90 -22.00
CA GLY A 123 6.28 7.21 -21.43
C GLY A 123 6.49 6.95 -19.94
N GLY A 124 6.28 7.97 -19.13
CA GLY A 124 6.47 7.86 -17.67
C GLY A 124 5.64 6.74 -17.06
N ALA A 125 6.26 5.88 -16.25
CA ALA A 125 5.60 4.76 -15.57
C ALA A 125 5.27 5.08 -14.12
N ALA A 126 6.12 5.86 -13.46
CA ALA A 126 5.94 6.27 -12.08
C ALA A 126 6.42 7.71 -11.87
N LEU A 127 5.69 8.45 -11.04
CA LEU A 127 6.06 9.78 -10.57
C LEU A 127 6.14 9.73 -9.05
N LEU A 128 7.17 10.31 -8.48
CA LEU A 128 7.35 10.44 -7.04
C LEU A 128 7.87 11.84 -6.70
N CYS A 129 7.69 12.24 -5.45
CA CYS A 129 8.30 13.44 -4.89
C CYS A 129 9.10 13.06 -3.65
N LEU A 130 10.38 13.41 -3.65
CA LEU A 130 11.29 13.14 -2.54
C LEU A 130 12.09 14.40 -2.23
N ASN A 131 11.93 14.96 -1.02
CA ASN A 131 12.57 16.22 -0.61
C ASN A 131 12.38 17.34 -1.66
N ASP A 132 11.12 17.53 -2.08
CA ASP A 132 10.75 18.52 -3.09
C ASP A 132 11.53 18.39 -4.42
N THR A 133 11.99 17.18 -4.72
CA THR A 133 12.52 16.79 -6.01
C THR A 133 11.62 15.77 -6.64
N LEU A 134 11.13 16.07 -7.83
CA LEU A 134 10.30 15.12 -8.58
C LEU A 134 11.19 14.11 -9.28
N GLY A 135 10.83 12.83 -9.19
CA GLY A 135 11.46 11.74 -9.91
C GLY A 135 10.45 11.09 -10.86
N VAL A 136 10.85 10.87 -12.11
CA VAL A 136 10.05 10.15 -13.08
C VAL A 136 10.82 8.94 -13.58
N LYS A 137 10.25 7.75 -13.38
CA LYS A 137 10.74 6.53 -14.02
C LYS A 137 10.04 6.39 -15.36
N ASP A 138 10.84 6.35 -16.41
CA ASP A 138 10.35 6.10 -17.76
C ASP A 138 10.20 4.59 -18.01
N ALA A 139 9.03 4.17 -18.52
CA ALA A 139 8.74 2.76 -18.76
C ALA A 139 9.50 2.19 -19.95
N SER A 140 9.72 3.01 -20.97
CA SER A 140 10.22 2.56 -22.27
C SER A 140 11.76 2.51 -22.32
N THR A 141 12.45 3.31 -21.52
CA THR A 141 13.91 3.52 -21.64
C THR A 141 14.71 3.14 -20.40
N SER A 142 14.10 2.64 -19.35
CA SER A 142 14.77 2.46 -18.05
C SER A 142 15.45 3.74 -17.50
N LYS A 143 15.12 4.90 -18.05
CA LYS A 143 15.64 6.21 -17.62
C LYS A 143 14.89 6.68 -16.37
N PHE A 144 15.61 7.18 -15.39
CA PHE A 144 15.08 7.91 -14.26
C PHE A 144 15.48 9.38 -14.39
N SER A 145 14.51 10.26 -14.47
CA SER A 145 14.72 11.71 -14.63
C SER A 145 14.28 12.45 -13.39
N LYS A 146 15.05 13.46 -12.99
CA LYS A 146 14.75 14.33 -11.85
C LYS A 146 14.46 15.74 -12.29
N PHE A 147 13.52 16.38 -11.60
CA PHE A 147 13.07 17.74 -11.84
C PHE A 147 12.89 18.49 -10.52
N THR A 148 13.04 19.80 -10.56
CA THR A 148 12.57 20.65 -9.46
C THR A 148 11.02 20.60 -9.39
N THR A 149 10.46 21.05 -8.28
CA THR A 149 9.00 21.22 -8.15
C THR A 149 8.44 22.29 -9.11
N ASP A 150 9.32 23.08 -9.74
CA ASP A 150 8.94 24.03 -10.78
C ASP A 150 9.15 23.48 -12.20
N GLY A 151 9.52 22.22 -12.32
CA GLY A 151 9.61 21.50 -13.60
C GLY A 151 10.93 21.71 -14.34
N GLU A 152 11.94 22.30 -13.70
CA GLU A 152 13.27 22.41 -14.28
C GLU A 152 13.99 21.05 -14.22
N PHE A 153 14.55 20.63 -15.35
CA PHE A 153 15.33 19.39 -15.42
C PHE A 153 16.62 19.51 -14.58
N ILE A 154 16.88 18.51 -13.74
CA ILE A 154 18.08 18.45 -12.91
C ILE A 154 19.10 17.48 -13.51
N GLU A 155 18.72 16.20 -13.61
CA GLU A 155 19.57 15.12 -14.12
C GLU A 155 18.73 13.94 -14.59
N SER A 156 19.35 13.07 -15.37
CA SER A 156 18.82 11.73 -15.61
C SER A 156 19.91 10.68 -15.61
N PHE A 157 19.57 9.45 -15.24
CA PHE A 157 20.47 8.32 -15.25
C PHE A 157 19.70 7.05 -15.64
N MET A 158 20.43 6.06 -16.12
CA MET A 158 19.87 4.75 -16.41
C MET A 158 19.76 3.94 -15.13
N VAL A 159 18.65 3.24 -14.95
CA VAL A 159 18.45 2.31 -13.84
C VAL A 159 18.58 0.89 -14.34
N ASP A 160 19.19 0.02 -13.51
CA ASP A 160 19.48 -1.36 -13.91
C ASP A 160 18.21 -2.13 -14.25
N GLY A 161 18.27 -2.86 -15.37
CA GLY A 161 17.31 -3.86 -15.79
C GLY A 161 16.19 -3.33 -16.69
N TYR A 162 15.74 -4.22 -17.57
CA TYR A 162 14.58 -4.05 -18.46
C TYR A 162 13.26 -3.94 -17.67
N ASN A 163 13.34 -4.11 -16.36
CA ASN A 163 12.18 -4.30 -15.54
C ASN A 163 11.76 -2.93 -15.01
N SER A 164 10.67 -2.45 -15.54
CA SER A 164 10.01 -1.28 -14.99
C SER A 164 9.62 -1.57 -13.55
N PRO A 165 10.14 -0.82 -12.56
CA PRO A 165 9.59 -0.93 -11.23
C PRO A 165 8.09 -0.66 -11.31
N GLN A 166 7.31 -1.62 -10.88
CA GLN A 166 5.85 -1.45 -10.88
C GLN A 166 5.45 -0.32 -9.93
N PHE A 167 6.19 -0.20 -8.82
CA PHE A 167 5.95 0.81 -7.79
C PHE A 167 7.28 1.32 -7.24
N VAL A 168 7.43 2.63 -7.23
CA VAL A 168 8.55 3.32 -6.57
C VAL A 168 7.96 4.24 -5.51
N THR A 169 8.33 4.00 -4.25
CA THR A 169 7.86 4.80 -3.13
C THR A 169 9.05 5.39 -2.39
N PRO A 170 9.05 6.69 -2.04
CA PRO A 170 10.10 7.27 -1.22
C PRO A 170 10.10 6.66 0.18
N VAL A 171 11.32 6.41 0.71
CA VAL A 171 11.54 5.88 2.05
C VAL A 171 12.39 6.89 2.81
N GLY A 172 11.79 7.61 3.75
CA GLY A 172 12.47 8.70 4.44
C GLY A 172 12.97 9.76 3.45
N THR A 173 14.21 10.22 3.62
CA THR A 173 14.78 11.29 2.80
C THR A 173 15.82 10.82 1.78
N LYS A 174 16.16 9.56 1.75
CA LYS A 174 17.31 9.06 0.96
C LYS A 174 17.03 7.80 0.14
N TYR A 175 16.00 7.05 0.42
CA TYR A 175 15.82 5.70 -0.11
C TYR A 175 14.48 5.55 -0.83
N PHE A 176 14.48 4.63 -1.80
CA PHE A 176 13.30 4.18 -2.51
C PHE A 176 13.09 2.70 -2.22
N ILE A 177 11.84 2.28 -2.09
CA ILE A 177 11.48 0.88 -2.16
C ILE A 177 10.86 0.63 -3.52
N ASN A 178 11.30 -0.43 -4.13
CA ASN A 178 10.86 -0.83 -5.45
C ASN A 178 10.54 -2.31 -5.44
N ASP A 179 9.37 -2.64 -5.94
CA ASP A 179 9.03 -4.03 -6.26
C ASP A 179 9.57 -4.31 -7.66
N HIS A 180 10.70 -5.01 -7.70
CA HIS A 180 11.44 -5.29 -8.92
C HIS A 180 11.03 -6.63 -9.51
N MET A 181 10.53 -6.59 -10.73
CA MET A 181 10.21 -7.79 -11.50
C MET A 181 11.31 -8.08 -12.50
N ALA A 182 11.87 -9.26 -12.49
CA ALA A 182 12.90 -9.70 -13.42
C ALA A 182 12.52 -11.01 -14.10
N TYR A 183 12.75 -11.08 -15.40
CA TYR A 183 12.62 -12.29 -16.18
C TYR A 183 14.00 -12.92 -16.36
N SER A 184 14.14 -14.21 -16.05
CA SER A 184 15.37 -14.95 -16.27
C SER A 184 15.07 -16.31 -16.93
N PRO A 185 15.85 -16.71 -17.96
CA PRO A 185 15.68 -18.02 -18.55
C PRO A 185 16.14 -19.12 -17.57
N LEU A 186 15.37 -20.21 -17.49
CA LEU A 186 15.73 -21.42 -16.76
C LEU A 186 15.48 -22.63 -17.66
N GLY A 187 16.48 -23.03 -18.44
CA GLY A 187 16.31 -24.04 -19.47
C GLY A 187 15.36 -23.56 -20.58
N ASN A 188 14.26 -24.27 -20.78
CA ASN A 188 13.19 -23.89 -21.71
C ASN A 188 12.10 -23.01 -21.08
N ASP A 189 12.21 -22.70 -19.80
CA ASP A 189 11.22 -21.95 -19.06
C ASP A 189 11.70 -20.51 -18.80
N ILE A 190 10.77 -19.62 -18.53
CA ILE A 190 11.04 -18.27 -18.04
C ILE A 190 10.69 -18.24 -16.56
N MET A 191 11.64 -17.80 -15.75
CA MET A 191 11.41 -17.54 -14.32
C MET A 191 11.11 -16.08 -14.11
N LEU A 192 10.03 -15.82 -13.39
CA LEU A 192 9.63 -14.51 -12.93
C LEU A 192 10.09 -14.32 -11.49
N SER A 193 10.84 -13.28 -11.22
CA SER A 193 11.25 -12.94 -9.85
C SER A 193 10.74 -11.54 -9.47
N PHE A 194 10.20 -11.46 -8.25
CA PHE A 194 9.78 -10.22 -7.62
C PHE A 194 10.67 -9.98 -6.41
N ASP A 195 11.20 -8.78 -6.29
CA ASP A 195 12.15 -8.45 -5.25
C ASP A 195 11.82 -7.06 -4.69
N LEU A 196 11.38 -7.02 -3.46
CA LEU A 196 11.18 -5.78 -2.74
C LEU A 196 12.55 -5.26 -2.26
N GLN A 197 12.97 -4.12 -2.78
CA GLN A 197 14.31 -3.59 -2.61
C GLN A 197 14.32 -2.21 -1.98
N ILE A 198 15.31 -1.98 -1.13
CA ILE A 198 15.70 -0.63 -0.70
C ILE A 198 16.81 -0.14 -1.65
N ARG A 199 16.61 1.05 -2.21
CA ARG A 199 17.58 1.68 -3.13
C ARG A 199 17.92 3.09 -2.66
N ASP A 200 19.09 3.57 -3.02
CA ASP A 200 19.50 4.95 -2.73
C ASP A 200 18.89 5.95 -3.73
N THR A 201 19.17 7.24 -3.53
CA THR A 201 18.66 8.31 -4.41
C THR A 201 19.22 8.29 -5.83
N LYS A 202 20.27 7.49 -6.09
CA LYS A 202 20.80 7.18 -7.42
C LYS A 202 20.31 5.83 -7.93
N TYR A 203 19.31 5.26 -7.28
CA TYR A 203 18.66 4.00 -7.62
C TYR A 203 19.55 2.76 -7.51
N ARG A 204 20.67 2.83 -6.79
CA ARG A 204 21.56 1.69 -6.55
C ARG A 204 20.99 0.81 -5.45
N LEU A 205 21.04 -0.51 -5.63
CA LEU A 205 20.56 -1.48 -4.65
C LEU A 205 21.33 -1.35 -3.33
N ILE A 206 20.62 -1.16 -2.23
CA ILE A 206 21.16 -1.22 -0.87
C ILE A 206 20.87 -2.58 -0.26
N LYS A 207 19.60 -3.04 -0.34
CA LYS A 207 19.17 -4.28 0.27
C LYS A 207 17.94 -4.85 -0.42
N SER A 208 17.89 -6.17 -0.57
CA SER A 208 16.66 -6.93 -0.84
C SER A 208 15.99 -7.28 0.47
N LEU A 209 14.73 -6.91 0.64
CA LEU A 209 13.93 -7.25 1.82
C LEU A 209 13.25 -8.61 1.64
N LYS A 210 12.72 -8.86 0.46
CA LYS A 210 11.99 -10.06 0.13
C LYS A 210 12.10 -10.36 -1.35
N LYS A 211 12.49 -11.57 -1.68
CA LYS A 211 12.55 -12.05 -3.04
C LYS A 211 11.71 -13.31 -3.18
N ASP A 212 10.77 -13.32 -4.10
CA ASP A 212 10.01 -14.50 -4.52
C ASP A 212 10.29 -14.80 -5.99
N GLN A 213 10.18 -16.07 -6.33
CA GLN A 213 10.39 -16.55 -7.70
C GLN A 213 9.31 -17.55 -8.06
N GLY A 214 8.85 -17.49 -9.28
CA GLY A 214 7.90 -18.44 -9.84
C GLY A 214 8.15 -18.65 -11.33
N LYS A 215 7.65 -19.76 -11.84
CA LYS A 215 7.69 -20.04 -13.27
C LYS A 215 6.69 -19.10 -13.96
N ASP A 216 7.15 -18.41 -15.00
CA ASP A 216 6.25 -17.67 -15.88
C ASP A 216 5.50 -18.68 -16.78
N ILE A 217 4.20 -18.79 -16.57
CA ILE A 217 3.30 -19.62 -17.38
C ILE A 217 2.56 -18.77 -18.43
N GLY A 218 3.14 -17.64 -18.78
CA GLY A 218 2.60 -16.71 -19.76
C GLY A 218 1.35 -15.98 -19.23
N ALA A 219 0.34 -15.88 -20.07
CA ALA A 219 -0.91 -15.22 -19.75
C ALA A 219 -1.64 -15.76 -18.51
N ASN A 220 -1.26 -16.94 -18.03
CA ASN A 220 -1.83 -17.59 -16.86
C ASN A 220 -1.07 -17.24 -15.56
N THR A 221 0.00 -16.44 -15.64
CA THR A 221 0.71 -15.98 -14.45
C THR A 221 -0.11 -14.93 -13.72
N ILE A 222 -0.55 -15.25 -12.51
CA ILE A 222 -1.26 -14.30 -11.65
C ILE A 222 -0.22 -13.39 -10.99
N ILE A 223 0.06 -12.24 -11.60
CA ILE A 223 1.06 -11.27 -11.10
C ILE A 223 0.79 -10.90 -9.64
N HIS A 224 -0.48 -10.78 -9.24
CA HIS A 224 -0.87 -10.47 -7.86
C HIS A 224 -0.46 -11.53 -6.83
N ASP A 225 -0.11 -12.75 -7.25
CA ASP A 225 0.45 -13.75 -6.34
C ASP A 225 1.92 -13.47 -5.99
N TYR A 226 2.54 -12.50 -6.62
CA TYR A 226 3.95 -12.14 -6.43
C TYR A 226 4.16 -10.70 -5.99
N VAL A 227 3.16 -9.81 -6.15
CA VAL A 227 3.26 -8.42 -5.71
C VAL A 227 3.03 -8.33 -4.21
N HIS A 228 4.09 -8.03 -3.48
CA HIS A 228 4.04 -7.90 -2.03
C HIS A 228 3.23 -6.68 -1.60
N PRO A 229 2.22 -6.84 -0.72
CA PRO A 229 1.61 -5.70 -0.06
C PRO A 229 2.64 -5.04 0.87
N PHE A 230 2.92 -3.77 0.67
CA PHE A 230 3.83 -3.03 1.54
C PHE A 230 3.35 -1.60 1.78
N CYS A 231 3.82 -1.02 2.86
CA CYS A 231 3.63 0.39 3.20
C CYS A 231 4.93 0.97 3.76
N ILE A 232 5.23 2.19 3.36
CA ILE A 232 6.30 2.98 3.93
C ILE A 232 5.66 3.98 4.89
N GLY A 233 5.90 3.76 6.16
CA GLY A 233 5.50 4.67 7.21
C GLY A 233 6.59 5.69 7.52
N LYS A 234 6.33 6.53 8.52
CA LYS A 234 7.26 7.57 8.98
C LYS A 234 8.57 6.99 9.50
N ASN A 235 8.50 5.84 10.17
CA ASN A 235 9.65 5.23 10.84
C ASN A 235 9.90 3.77 10.41
N ASN A 236 8.94 3.12 9.79
CA ASN A 236 8.94 1.69 9.53
C ASN A 236 8.56 1.35 8.09
N ILE A 237 9.00 0.19 7.66
CA ILE A 237 8.54 -0.49 6.46
C ILE A 237 7.67 -1.66 6.90
N TYR A 238 6.46 -1.72 6.41
CA TYR A 238 5.52 -2.81 6.68
C TYR A 238 5.41 -3.67 5.42
N LEU A 239 5.61 -4.97 5.57
CA LEU A 239 5.57 -5.94 4.47
C LEU A 239 4.64 -7.09 4.83
N ALA A 240 3.51 -7.20 4.15
CA ALA A 240 2.57 -8.28 4.39
C ALA A 240 2.93 -9.54 3.59
N LYS A 241 2.59 -10.69 4.16
CA LYS A 241 2.68 -11.97 3.48
C LYS A 241 1.56 -12.12 2.45
N ILE A 242 1.91 -12.56 1.25
CA ILE A 242 0.92 -12.95 0.23
C ILE A 242 0.34 -14.30 0.64
N SER A 243 -0.83 -14.32 1.25
CA SER A 243 -1.44 -15.55 1.76
C SER A 243 -2.96 -15.42 1.88
N ASP A 244 -3.66 -16.50 1.58
CA ASP A 244 -5.08 -16.70 1.86
C ASP A 244 -5.33 -17.49 3.15
N ASN A 245 -4.24 -17.93 3.81
CA ASN A 245 -4.26 -18.75 5.01
C ASN A 245 -3.70 -18.05 6.25
N GLU A 246 -2.98 -16.96 6.08
CA GLU A 246 -2.30 -16.26 7.16
C GLU A 246 -2.35 -14.75 6.94
N TYR A 247 -2.83 -14.03 7.95
CA TYR A 247 -2.69 -12.58 8.04
C TYR A 247 -1.41 -12.29 8.83
N SER A 248 -0.37 -11.91 8.12
CA SER A 248 0.95 -11.69 8.72
C SER A 248 1.65 -10.51 8.06
N ILE A 249 2.22 -9.61 8.88
CA ILE A 249 2.96 -8.42 8.45
C ILE A 249 4.28 -8.38 9.20
N ASP A 250 5.38 -8.34 8.47
CA ASP A 250 6.72 -8.10 8.98
C ASP A 250 6.99 -6.59 9.01
N VAL A 251 7.55 -6.09 10.11
CA VAL A 251 7.85 -4.68 10.31
C VAL A 251 9.36 -4.48 10.41
N PHE A 252 9.91 -3.64 9.54
CA PHE A 252 11.34 -3.39 9.42
C PHE A 252 11.67 -1.92 9.68
N ASP A 253 12.91 -1.65 10.12
CA ASP A 253 13.49 -0.31 10.03
C ASP A 253 13.95 0.02 8.59
N PHE A 254 14.37 1.26 8.36
CA PHE A 254 14.86 1.70 7.03
C PHE A 254 16.24 1.12 6.62
N ASN A 255 16.88 0.34 7.48
CA ASN A 255 18.05 -0.45 7.16
C ASN A 255 17.68 -1.90 6.81
N GLY A 256 16.37 -2.23 6.84
CA GLY A 256 15.84 -3.55 6.58
C GLY A 256 16.11 -4.54 7.71
N LYS A 257 16.27 -4.07 8.96
CA LYS A 257 16.29 -4.93 10.14
C LYS A 257 14.85 -5.22 10.54
N LEU A 258 14.51 -6.50 10.69
CA LEU A 258 13.21 -6.92 11.23
C LEU A 258 13.09 -6.49 12.69
N LEU A 259 12.05 -5.75 13.02
CA LEU A 259 11.77 -5.22 14.36
C LEU A 259 10.77 -6.10 15.11
N TYR A 260 9.66 -6.42 14.48
CA TYR A 260 8.60 -7.27 15.02
C TYR A 260 7.66 -7.77 13.93
N LYS A 261 6.72 -8.64 14.29
CA LYS A 261 5.68 -9.18 13.38
C LYS A 261 4.30 -8.92 13.95
N ILE A 262 3.35 -8.72 13.05
CA ILE A 262 1.92 -8.60 13.35
C ILE A 262 1.22 -9.79 12.73
N LYS A 263 0.44 -10.52 13.52
CA LYS A 263 -0.50 -11.54 13.06
C LYS A 263 -1.88 -11.20 13.58
N LYS A 264 -2.91 -11.56 12.83
CA LYS A 264 -4.30 -11.33 13.22
C LYS A 264 -5.19 -12.48 12.76
N ASP A 265 -6.15 -12.85 13.59
CA ASP A 265 -7.25 -13.70 13.18
C ASP A 265 -8.08 -12.99 12.11
N PHE A 266 -8.45 -13.68 11.05
CA PHE A 266 -9.23 -13.11 9.95
C PHE A 266 -10.23 -14.11 9.39
N ARG A 267 -11.27 -13.58 8.75
CA ARG A 267 -12.24 -14.40 8.03
C ARG A 267 -11.76 -14.63 6.60
N LYS A 268 -11.68 -15.87 6.18
CA LYS A 268 -11.41 -16.20 4.78
C LYS A 268 -12.60 -15.83 3.91
N ILE A 269 -12.34 -15.13 2.82
CA ILE A 269 -13.35 -14.72 1.85
C ILE A 269 -13.20 -15.61 0.61
N VAL A 270 -14.26 -16.31 0.27
CA VAL A 270 -14.33 -17.15 -0.93
C VAL A 270 -14.37 -16.27 -2.17
N ILE A 271 -13.63 -16.63 -3.20
CA ILE A 271 -13.76 -15.99 -4.52
C ILE A 271 -14.93 -16.65 -5.24
N THR A 272 -15.89 -15.85 -5.68
CA THR A 272 -17.07 -16.38 -6.38
C THR A 272 -16.73 -16.74 -7.84
N LYS A 273 -17.59 -17.56 -8.45
CA LYS A 273 -17.44 -17.91 -9.88
C LYS A 273 -17.55 -16.69 -10.78
N GLU A 274 -18.40 -15.75 -10.42
CA GLU A 274 -18.57 -14.48 -11.13
C GLU A 274 -17.29 -13.65 -11.07
N GLU A 275 -16.67 -13.53 -9.90
CA GLU A 275 -15.40 -12.82 -9.71
C GLU A 275 -14.27 -13.49 -10.51
N LEU A 276 -14.19 -14.83 -10.52
CA LEU A 276 -13.21 -15.56 -11.33
C LEU A 276 -13.41 -15.34 -12.83
N LYS A 277 -14.67 -15.31 -13.29
CA LYS A 277 -14.98 -15.04 -14.68
C LYS A 277 -14.58 -13.61 -15.07
N GLU A 278 -14.95 -12.60 -14.27
CA GLU A 278 -14.56 -11.21 -14.51
C GLU A 278 -13.04 -11.05 -14.57
N PHE A 279 -12.31 -11.76 -13.71
CA PHE A 279 -10.86 -11.80 -13.78
C PHE A 279 -10.35 -12.40 -15.09
N GLY A 280 -10.86 -13.56 -15.48
CA GLY A 280 -10.52 -14.18 -16.75
C GLY A 280 -10.77 -13.25 -17.93
N ASP A 281 -11.93 -12.60 -17.96
CA ASP A 281 -12.29 -11.64 -19.00
C ASP A 281 -11.32 -10.44 -19.03
N ALA A 282 -10.96 -9.89 -17.87
CA ALA A 282 -9.99 -8.80 -17.76
C ALA A 282 -8.58 -9.22 -18.21
N GLN A 283 -8.14 -10.43 -17.89
CA GLN A 283 -6.86 -10.98 -18.35
C GLN A 283 -6.86 -11.25 -19.86
N ASN A 284 -7.97 -11.76 -20.40
CA ASN A 284 -8.14 -11.97 -21.85
C ASN A 284 -8.01 -10.67 -22.63
N LEU A 285 -8.60 -9.60 -22.15
CA LEU A 285 -8.50 -8.27 -22.75
C LEU A 285 -7.09 -7.69 -22.72
N THR A 286 -6.29 -8.03 -21.70
CA THR A 286 -4.95 -7.46 -21.52
C THR A 286 -3.82 -8.32 -22.11
N HIS A 287 -4.00 -9.64 -22.16
CA HIS A 287 -2.91 -10.58 -22.50
C HIS A 287 -3.26 -11.64 -23.54
N GLY A 288 -4.47 -11.67 -24.08
CA GLY A 288 -4.87 -12.63 -25.12
C GLY A 288 -4.87 -14.07 -24.64
N VAL A 289 -5.40 -14.33 -23.46
CA VAL A 289 -5.40 -15.64 -22.79
C VAL A 289 -6.33 -16.63 -23.51
N ASN A 290 -5.94 -17.91 -23.51
CA ASN A 290 -6.74 -19.00 -24.03
C ASN A 290 -7.98 -19.25 -23.13
N GLU A 291 -9.18 -19.31 -23.70
CA GLU A 291 -10.49 -19.38 -23.05
C GLU A 291 -10.72 -20.56 -22.08
N ASN A 292 -9.76 -21.52 -22.02
CA ASN A 292 -9.88 -22.76 -21.26
C ASN A 292 -9.06 -22.83 -19.97
N TYR A 293 -8.54 -21.69 -19.45
CA TYR A 293 -7.77 -21.71 -18.23
C TYR A 293 -8.65 -21.62 -16.99
N GLU A 294 -8.63 -22.68 -16.18
CA GLU A 294 -9.33 -22.72 -14.90
C GLU A 294 -8.43 -22.20 -13.78
N TYR A 295 -8.76 -21.02 -13.25
CA TYR A 295 -8.07 -20.45 -12.09
C TYR A 295 -8.39 -21.24 -10.83
N LYS A 296 -7.37 -21.90 -10.24
CA LYS A 296 -7.51 -22.65 -8.99
C LYS A 296 -7.26 -21.77 -7.77
N VAL A 297 -8.04 -20.71 -7.62
CA VAL A 297 -7.98 -19.81 -6.48
C VAL A 297 -9.31 -19.89 -5.72
N ASN A 298 -9.26 -20.31 -4.46
CA ASN A 298 -10.47 -20.50 -3.66
C ASN A 298 -10.79 -19.32 -2.75
N TYR A 299 -9.76 -18.60 -2.30
CA TYR A 299 -9.92 -17.53 -1.30
C TYR A 299 -9.13 -16.28 -1.71
N LYS A 300 -9.66 -15.12 -1.33
CA LYS A 300 -8.96 -13.84 -1.44
C LYS A 300 -7.78 -13.82 -0.48
N LYS A 301 -6.70 -13.11 -0.85
CA LYS A 301 -5.54 -12.93 0.03
C LYS A 301 -5.95 -12.14 1.27
N ALA A 302 -5.37 -12.45 2.42
CA ALA A 302 -5.70 -11.81 3.69
C ALA A 302 -5.40 -10.30 3.71
N VAL A 303 -4.39 -9.86 2.96
CA VAL A 303 -4.02 -8.45 2.76
C VAL A 303 -3.97 -8.17 1.26
N ASN A 304 -4.61 -7.09 0.84
CA ASN A 304 -4.63 -6.69 -0.56
C ASN A 304 -3.29 -6.04 -0.99
N ALA A 305 -2.86 -6.29 -2.22
CA ALA A 305 -1.53 -5.92 -2.75
C ALA A 305 -1.19 -4.42 -2.60
N MET A 306 -2.15 -3.51 -2.74
CA MET A 306 -1.94 -2.06 -2.61
C MET A 306 -2.77 -1.45 -1.47
N GLY A 307 -3.08 -2.28 -0.48
CA GLY A 307 -4.03 -1.95 0.57
C GLY A 307 -3.39 -1.58 1.91
N MET A 308 -2.15 -1.13 1.95
CA MET A 308 -1.48 -0.78 3.20
C MET A 308 -1.09 0.70 3.20
N PHE A 309 -1.37 1.39 4.30
CA PHE A 309 -1.14 2.83 4.47
C PHE A 309 -0.74 3.14 5.91
N GLU A 310 -0.05 4.24 6.15
CA GLU A 310 0.14 4.78 7.49
C GLU A 310 -0.58 6.14 7.58
N ASP A 311 -1.36 6.35 8.65
CA ASP A 311 -2.02 7.61 8.91
C ASP A 311 -1.06 8.63 9.55
N LYS A 312 -1.52 9.89 9.68
CA LYS A 312 -0.73 10.98 10.28
C LYS A 312 -0.27 10.72 11.73
N ASN A 313 -0.95 9.81 12.43
CA ASN A 313 -0.66 9.43 13.82
C ASN A 313 0.25 8.20 13.92
N GLY A 314 0.69 7.66 12.78
CA GLY A 314 1.52 6.47 12.70
C GLY A 314 0.74 5.16 12.96
N ASN A 315 -0.57 5.14 12.71
CA ASN A 315 -1.34 3.92 12.70
C ASN A 315 -1.21 3.25 11.34
N LEU A 316 -0.89 1.96 11.34
CA LEU A 316 -0.92 1.14 10.13
C LEU A 316 -2.38 0.81 9.79
N LEU A 317 -2.80 1.17 8.59
CA LEU A 317 -4.12 0.86 8.04
C LEU A 317 -3.94 -0.22 6.97
N VAL A 318 -4.67 -1.31 7.08
CA VAL A 318 -4.56 -2.47 6.19
C VAL A 318 -5.91 -2.76 5.58
N GLN A 319 -6.04 -2.55 4.28
CA GLN A 319 -7.27 -2.90 3.57
C GLN A 319 -7.44 -4.43 3.53
N ILE A 320 -8.56 -4.88 4.04
CA ILE A 320 -8.91 -6.29 4.08
C ILE A 320 -9.89 -6.66 2.96
N PRO A 321 -9.84 -7.91 2.48
CA PRO A 321 -10.78 -8.37 1.47
C PRO A 321 -12.21 -8.37 2.00
N GLN A 322 -13.17 -8.12 1.10
CA GLN A 322 -14.59 -8.11 1.40
C GLN A 322 -15.38 -8.96 0.41
N ASP A 323 -16.56 -9.38 0.80
CA ASP A 323 -17.61 -9.77 -0.14
C ASP A 323 -18.15 -8.53 -0.83
N ARG A 324 -18.78 -8.68 -1.99
CA ARG A 324 -19.50 -7.57 -2.63
C ARG A 324 -20.70 -7.17 -1.78
N ASN A 325 -20.97 -5.88 -1.70
CA ASN A 325 -22.15 -5.36 -1.03
C ASN A 325 -23.40 -5.49 -1.92
N GLU A 326 -24.57 -5.07 -1.41
CA GLU A 326 -25.86 -5.10 -2.13
C GLU A 326 -25.86 -4.38 -3.48
N ASN A 327 -24.95 -3.41 -3.69
CA ASN A 327 -24.78 -2.68 -4.94
C ASN A 327 -23.72 -3.33 -5.85
N ASN A 328 -23.35 -4.57 -5.61
CA ASN A 328 -22.32 -5.31 -6.34
C ASN A 328 -20.93 -4.62 -6.35
N LYS A 329 -20.60 -3.87 -5.29
CA LYS A 329 -19.34 -3.15 -5.12
C LYS A 329 -18.61 -3.62 -3.88
N TYR A 330 -17.30 -3.38 -3.84
CA TYR A 330 -16.50 -3.62 -2.64
C TYR A 330 -16.44 -2.35 -1.79
N ASP A 331 -16.71 -2.50 -0.51
CA ASP A 331 -16.48 -1.46 0.48
C ASP A 331 -14.98 -1.34 0.78
N PHE A 332 -14.53 -0.12 1.08
CA PHE A 332 -13.16 0.11 1.53
C PHE A 332 -13.11 -0.04 3.06
N ILE A 333 -12.81 -1.26 3.51
CA ILE A 333 -12.69 -1.59 4.94
C ILE A 333 -11.22 -1.80 5.28
N VAL A 334 -10.78 -1.21 6.38
CA VAL A 334 -9.42 -1.31 6.87
C VAL A 334 -9.38 -1.83 8.31
N ASP A 335 -8.37 -2.64 8.59
CA ASP A 335 -7.89 -2.91 9.93
C ASP A 335 -6.87 -1.85 10.32
N ALA A 336 -6.99 -1.26 11.50
CA ALA A 336 -6.02 -0.33 12.05
C ALA A 336 -5.18 -0.98 13.14
N PHE A 337 -3.86 -0.70 13.13
CA PHE A 337 -2.92 -1.19 14.14
C PHE A 337 -2.07 -0.03 14.67
N LYS A 338 -1.73 -0.10 15.97
CA LYS A 338 -0.74 0.76 16.60
C LYS A 338 0.29 -0.10 17.31
N ASP A 339 1.56 0.08 16.96
CA ASP A 339 2.70 -0.64 17.59
C ASP A 339 2.49 -2.17 17.66
N GLY A 340 1.92 -2.74 16.61
CA GLY A 340 1.64 -4.18 16.51
C GLY A 340 0.28 -4.62 17.05
N VAL A 341 -0.45 -3.76 17.75
CA VAL A 341 -1.75 -4.08 18.38
C VAL A 341 -2.90 -3.64 17.51
N PHE A 342 -3.86 -4.53 17.28
CA PHE A 342 -5.09 -4.24 16.55
C PHE A 342 -5.98 -3.24 17.30
N ILE A 343 -6.35 -2.15 16.63
CA ILE A 343 -7.20 -1.10 17.19
C ILE A 343 -8.66 -1.38 16.87
N ASN A 344 -9.02 -1.39 15.59
CA ASN A 344 -10.38 -1.59 15.10
C ASN A 344 -10.40 -1.92 13.61
N SER A 345 -11.50 -2.48 13.14
CA SER A 345 -11.87 -2.55 11.72
C SER A 345 -13.00 -1.58 11.43
N PHE A 346 -12.87 -0.77 10.38
CA PHE A 346 -13.90 0.20 10.00
C PHE A 346 -13.92 0.48 8.50
N LYS A 347 -15.07 0.90 8.04
CA LYS A 347 -15.26 1.38 6.66
C LYS A 347 -14.81 2.83 6.55
N MET A 348 -14.09 3.16 5.47
CA MET A 348 -13.82 4.55 5.06
C MET A 348 -14.54 4.85 3.75
N ASP A 349 -15.17 6.01 3.68
CA ASP A 349 -15.86 6.46 2.47
C ASP A 349 -14.92 7.31 1.59
N ILE A 350 -13.97 6.64 0.95
CA ILE A 350 -12.95 7.23 0.08
C ILE A 350 -12.93 6.57 -1.32
N GLY A 351 -14.10 6.30 -1.85
CA GLY A 351 -14.25 5.65 -3.14
C GLY A 351 -14.39 4.13 -3.04
N ARG A 352 -14.31 3.46 -4.19
CA ARG A 352 -14.50 2.01 -4.32
C ARG A 352 -13.41 1.24 -3.55
N GLY A 353 -13.79 0.19 -2.86
CA GLY A 353 -12.88 -0.79 -2.29
C GLY A 353 -12.00 -1.43 -3.38
N PHE A 354 -10.91 -2.08 -2.95
CA PHE A 354 -10.03 -2.77 -3.87
C PHE A 354 -10.78 -3.94 -4.51
N ASP A 355 -10.87 -3.90 -5.81
CA ASP A 355 -11.24 -5.04 -6.62
C ASP A 355 -10.01 -5.93 -6.77
N PHE A 356 -10.14 -7.21 -6.56
CA PHE A 356 -9.06 -8.21 -6.63
C PHE A 356 -8.23 -8.11 -7.92
N TYR A 357 -8.77 -7.48 -8.95
CA TYR A 357 -8.20 -7.45 -10.30
C TYR A 357 -7.88 -6.04 -10.81
N ASN A 358 -8.22 -4.98 -10.08
CA ASN A 358 -8.16 -3.63 -10.62
C ASN A 358 -7.18 -2.74 -9.84
N SER A 359 -5.97 -2.57 -10.38
CA SER A 359 -4.97 -1.62 -9.89
C SER A 359 -5.26 -0.16 -10.28
N SER A 360 -6.41 0.11 -10.91
CA SER A 360 -6.77 1.46 -11.38
C SER A 360 -7.08 2.43 -10.24
N HIS A 361 -7.37 1.89 -9.04
CA HIS A 361 -7.72 2.67 -7.87
C HIS A 361 -6.56 2.68 -6.86
N GLN A 362 -5.85 3.78 -6.75
CA GLN A 362 -4.73 3.94 -5.80
C GLN A 362 -5.03 5.01 -4.77
N ARG A 363 -4.44 4.86 -3.58
CA ARG A 363 -4.61 5.80 -2.46
C ARG A 363 -3.27 6.13 -1.86
N PHE A 364 -3.10 7.41 -1.50
CA PHE A 364 -1.90 7.92 -0.86
C PHE A 364 -2.31 8.71 0.38
N PHE A 365 -1.76 8.37 1.52
CA PHE A 365 -1.94 9.10 2.78
C PHE A 365 -0.74 10.01 2.98
N ILE A 366 -0.94 11.32 2.90
CA ILE A 366 0.13 12.31 3.00
C ILE A 366 -0.32 13.41 3.96
N GLY A 367 0.32 13.50 5.13
CA GLY A 367 -0.08 14.43 6.18
C GLY A 367 -1.51 14.13 6.65
N ASN A 368 -2.38 15.14 6.61
CA ASN A 368 -3.80 15.03 6.96
C ASN A 368 -4.72 14.81 5.74
N ARG A 369 -4.16 14.41 4.60
CA ARG A 369 -4.92 14.24 3.37
C ARG A 369 -4.81 12.82 2.81
N ILE A 370 -5.88 12.42 2.14
CA ILE A 370 -5.94 11.20 1.33
C ILE A 370 -6.15 11.61 -0.12
N TYR A 371 -5.29 11.14 -0.99
CA TYR A 371 -5.37 11.33 -2.43
C TYR A 371 -5.83 10.02 -3.05
N TYR A 372 -7.03 10.01 -3.59
CA TYR A 372 -7.60 8.86 -4.29
C TYR A 372 -7.47 9.05 -5.79
N GLN A 373 -6.60 8.28 -6.39
CA GLN A 373 -6.39 8.24 -7.83
C GLN A 373 -7.30 7.18 -8.44
N ASN A 374 -8.16 7.58 -9.37
CA ASN A 374 -8.97 6.69 -10.19
C ASN A 374 -8.50 6.82 -11.64
N ARG A 375 -7.80 5.80 -12.15
CA ARG A 375 -7.30 5.79 -13.53
C ARG A 375 -8.39 5.42 -14.54
N GLU A 376 -9.40 4.67 -14.11
CA GLU A 376 -10.50 4.22 -14.95
C GLU A 376 -11.34 5.41 -15.41
N ASP A 377 -11.73 6.26 -14.46
CA ASP A 377 -12.52 7.49 -14.73
C ASP A 377 -11.63 8.74 -14.83
N ASN A 378 -10.32 8.59 -14.78
CA ASN A 378 -9.32 9.62 -15.03
C ASN A 378 -9.47 10.86 -14.13
N TYR A 379 -9.48 10.65 -12.77
CA TYR A 379 -9.53 11.74 -11.81
C TYR A 379 -8.69 11.48 -10.56
N VAL A 380 -8.36 12.55 -9.85
CA VAL A 380 -7.79 12.52 -8.49
C VAL A 380 -8.73 13.24 -7.54
N LYS A 381 -9.22 12.53 -6.53
CA LYS A 381 -10.07 13.08 -5.48
C LYS A 381 -9.26 13.25 -4.19
N VAL A 382 -9.43 14.38 -3.53
CA VAL A 382 -8.69 14.73 -2.33
C VAL A 382 -9.62 14.84 -1.14
N PHE A 383 -9.26 14.16 -0.07
CA PHE A 383 -9.99 14.19 1.21
C PHE A 383 -9.08 14.72 2.32
N GLU A 384 -9.71 15.29 3.35
CA GLU A 384 -9.09 15.62 4.63
C GLU A 384 -9.63 14.72 5.75
N TYR A 385 -8.77 14.39 6.77
CA TYR A 385 -9.17 13.56 7.93
C TYR A 385 -8.43 13.95 9.22
#